data_19e94b5962f2dcbebced2c4bd4a2c181
#
_entry.id   19e94b5962f2dcbebced2c4bd4a2c181
#
_cell.length_a   1.000
_cell.length_b   1.000
_cell.length_c   1.000
_cell.angle_alpha   90.00
_cell.angle_beta   90.00
_cell.angle_gamma   90.00
#
_symmetry.space_group_name_H-M   'P 1'
#
loop_
_entity.id
_entity.type
_entity.pdbx_description
1 polymer ?
#
loop_
_entity_poly.entity_id
_entity_poly.type
_entity_poly.pdbx_seq_one_letter_code
_entity_poly.pdbx_strand_id
1 'polypeptide(L)'
;MPTAPSKQLDVVPNPHPGRDYEVRLEIPEFTCVCPRTGQPDFATIRVLYVPDKHLLELKAIKLYIWSYRNEGAFHEDVTNRILNDFVAAAAPRWIEVVGDFTVRGGIKTVVRATHGKRPEI
;
A
#
# COMPACT_ATOMS: atom_id res chain seq x y z
N MET A 1 -3.04 -5.47 -25.98
CA MET A 1 -1.83 -4.88 -25.40
C MET A 1 -1.71 -5.27 -23.94
N PRO A 2 -0.62 -5.85 -23.51
CA PRO A 2 -0.42 -6.09 -22.09
C PRO A 2 -0.27 -4.76 -21.35
N THR A 3 -0.83 -4.69 -20.15
CA THR A 3 -0.60 -3.56 -19.26
C THR A 3 0.82 -3.59 -18.73
N ALA A 4 1.30 -2.45 -18.28
CA ALA A 4 2.64 -2.30 -17.72
C ALA A 4 2.54 -1.83 -16.27
N PRO A 5 3.52 -2.18 -15.42
CA PRO A 5 3.58 -1.63 -14.07
C PRO A 5 3.72 -0.11 -14.11
N SER A 6 3.14 0.56 -13.12
CA SER A 6 3.16 2.03 -13.05
C SER A 6 3.03 2.50 -11.61
N LYS A 7 3.84 3.49 -11.22
CA LYS A 7 3.73 4.14 -9.92
C LYS A 7 2.60 5.17 -9.86
N GLN A 8 1.89 5.40 -10.97
CA GLN A 8 0.77 6.34 -10.99
C GLN A 8 -0.44 5.75 -10.28
N LEU A 9 -0.98 6.48 -9.32
CA LEU A 9 -2.15 6.09 -8.56
C LEU A 9 -3.33 6.97 -8.94
N ASP A 10 -4.25 6.42 -9.72
CA ASP A 10 -5.49 7.10 -10.06
C ASP A 10 -6.47 7.01 -8.89
N VAL A 11 -7.34 7.99 -8.80
CA VAL A 11 -8.39 8.06 -7.80
C VAL A 11 -9.73 8.30 -8.47
N VAL A 12 -10.81 7.95 -7.77
CA VAL A 12 -12.17 8.21 -8.19
C VAL A 12 -12.91 8.98 -7.09
N PRO A 13 -13.97 9.72 -7.40
CA PRO A 13 -14.69 10.44 -6.36
C PRO A 13 -15.29 9.49 -5.33
N ASN A 14 -15.21 9.89 -4.05
CA ASN A 14 -15.89 9.17 -2.98
C ASN A 14 -17.39 9.45 -3.07
N PRO A 15 -18.25 8.41 -3.23
CA PRO A 15 -19.70 8.61 -3.35
C PRO A 15 -20.38 8.97 -2.03
N HIS A 16 -19.70 8.82 -0.88
CA HIS A 16 -20.27 9.11 0.44
C HIS A 16 -19.32 9.97 1.29
N PRO A 17 -19.00 11.20 0.84
CA PRO A 17 -18.01 12.02 1.56
C PRO A 17 -18.53 12.58 2.88
N GLY A 18 -19.83 12.49 3.14
CA GLY A 18 -20.45 12.99 4.35
C GLY A 18 -20.38 12.06 5.56
N ARG A 19 -19.77 10.89 5.42
CA ARG A 19 -19.64 9.97 6.54
C ARG A 19 -18.25 9.37 6.59
N ASP A 20 -17.85 8.96 7.79
CA ASP A 20 -16.65 8.16 7.96
C ASP A 20 -17.01 6.68 7.79
N TYR A 21 -16.28 6.01 6.91
CA TYR A 21 -16.34 4.56 6.78
C TYR A 21 -14.95 4.04 6.43
N GLU A 22 -14.72 2.77 6.70
CA GLU A 22 -13.41 2.17 6.48
C GLU A 22 -13.41 1.31 5.22
N VAL A 23 -12.36 1.46 4.42
CA VAL A 23 -12.06 0.59 3.29
C VAL A 23 -10.84 -0.24 3.65
N ARG A 24 -10.97 -1.55 3.58
CA ARG A 24 -9.88 -2.49 3.85
C ARG A 24 -9.47 -3.15 2.56
N LEU A 25 -8.17 -3.07 2.25
CA LEU A 25 -7.57 -3.74 1.11
C LEU A 25 -6.57 -4.76 1.62
N GLU A 26 -6.58 -5.95 1.05
CA GLU A 26 -5.58 -6.96 1.33
C GLU A 26 -4.90 -7.34 0.02
N ILE A 27 -3.58 -7.22 0.00
CA ILE A 27 -2.76 -7.41 -1.20
C ILE A 27 -1.73 -8.51 -0.88
N PRO A 28 -2.08 -9.79 -1.13
CA PRO A 28 -1.23 -10.90 -0.70
C PRO A 28 -0.06 -11.19 -1.64
N GLU A 29 0.00 -10.56 -2.80
CA GLU A 29 0.98 -10.88 -3.84
C GLU A 29 2.05 -9.80 -4.02
N PHE A 30 2.38 -9.08 -2.97
CA PHE A 30 3.44 -8.08 -3.05
C PHE A 30 4.79 -8.74 -3.12
N THR A 31 5.63 -8.29 -4.07
CA THR A 31 7.02 -8.71 -4.18
C THR A 31 7.92 -7.51 -4.37
N CYS A 32 9.11 -7.59 -3.78
CA CYS A 32 10.22 -6.66 -4.03
C CYS A 32 11.53 -7.45 -3.92
N VAL A 33 12.65 -6.76 -4.00
CA VAL A 33 13.96 -7.41 -3.97
C VAL A 33 14.73 -6.94 -2.74
N CYS A 34 15.36 -7.86 -2.03
CA CYS A 34 16.26 -7.51 -0.94
C CYS A 34 17.46 -6.73 -1.51
N PRO A 35 17.71 -5.49 -1.05
CA PRO A 35 18.79 -4.68 -1.62
C PRO A 35 20.18 -5.20 -1.28
N ARG A 36 20.30 -6.11 -0.30
CA ARG A 36 21.58 -6.66 0.12
C ARG A 36 21.93 -7.97 -0.59
N THR A 37 20.93 -8.82 -0.86
CA THR A 37 21.16 -10.15 -1.41
C THR A 37 20.65 -10.31 -2.85
N GLY A 38 19.76 -9.45 -3.30
CA GLY A 38 19.09 -9.59 -4.59
C GLY A 38 18.01 -10.67 -4.61
N GLN A 39 17.72 -11.30 -3.49
CA GLN A 39 16.68 -12.31 -3.40
C GLN A 39 15.28 -11.65 -3.38
N PRO A 40 14.26 -12.33 -3.93
CA PRO A 40 12.90 -11.80 -3.86
C PRO A 40 12.36 -11.86 -2.43
N ASP A 41 11.68 -10.81 -2.02
CA ASP A 41 10.90 -10.73 -0.79
C ASP A 41 9.42 -10.74 -1.13
N PHE A 42 8.63 -11.40 -0.29
CA PHE A 42 7.19 -11.53 -0.46
C PHE A 42 6.48 -10.97 0.75
N ALA A 43 5.33 -10.34 0.53
CA ALA A 43 4.54 -9.78 1.62
C ALA A 43 3.06 -9.76 1.30
N THR A 44 2.26 -9.71 2.36
CA THR A 44 0.89 -9.25 2.27
C THR A 44 0.88 -7.79 2.72
N ILE A 45 0.44 -6.91 1.84
CA ILE A 45 0.24 -5.51 2.18
C ILE A 45 -1.22 -5.34 2.57
N ARG A 46 -1.47 -4.84 3.79
CA ARG A 46 -2.82 -4.53 4.25
C ARG A 46 -2.97 -3.04 4.37
N VAL A 47 -4.03 -2.54 3.77
CA VAL A 47 -4.36 -1.11 3.81
C VAL A 47 -5.73 -0.96 4.44
N LEU A 48 -5.83 -0.07 5.41
CA LEU A 48 -7.10 0.32 6.02
C LEU A 48 -7.17 1.83 5.97
N TYR A 49 -8.20 2.40 5.31
CA TYR A 49 -8.28 3.85 5.25
C TYR A 49 -9.72 4.34 5.34
N VAL A 50 -9.84 5.56 5.82
CA VAL A 50 -11.10 6.32 5.83
C VAL A 50 -10.99 7.38 4.73
N PRO A 51 -11.72 7.23 3.61
CA PRO A 51 -11.61 8.17 2.51
C PRO A 51 -12.23 9.52 2.86
N ASP A 52 -11.68 10.57 2.28
CA ASP A 52 -12.27 11.91 2.31
C ASP A 52 -13.00 12.16 0.98
N LYS A 53 -12.39 12.86 0.05
CA LYS A 53 -13.02 13.21 -1.22
C LYS A 53 -12.83 12.16 -2.30
N HIS A 54 -11.84 11.30 -2.17
CA HIS A 54 -11.44 10.35 -3.22
C HIS A 54 -11.24 8.94 -2.67
N LEU A 55 -11.52 7.96 -3.55
CA LEU A 55 -11.15 6.56 -3.33
C LEU A 55 -9.94 6.22 -4.20
N LEU A 56 -9.09 5.34 -3.69
CA LEU A 56 -8.01 4.74 -4.49
C LEU A 56 -8.63 3.79 -5.52
N GLU A 57 -8.23 3.94 -6.79
CA GLU A 57 -8.73 3.10 -7.88
C GLU A 57 -7.98 1.78 -7.89
N LEU A 58 -8.70 0.65 -7.92
CA LEU A 58 -8.11 -0.67 -7.68
C LEU A 58 -7.17 -1.14 -8.80
N LYS A 59 -7.48 -0.82 -10.05
CA LYS A 59 -6.58 -1.18 -11.16
C LYS A 59 -5.24 -0.45 -11.03
N ALA A 60 -5.28 0.83 -10.66
CA ALA A 60 -4.06 1.60 -10.44
C ALA A 60 -3.23 1.01 -9.29
N ILE A 61 -3.88 0.54 -8.22
CA ILE A 61 -3.18 -0.13 -7.13
C ILE A 61 -2.49 -1.40 -7.63
N LYS A 62 -3.15 -2.21 -8.46
CA LYS A 62 -2.52 -3.42 -9.02
C LYS A 62 -1.23 -3.09 -9.77
N LEU A 63 -1.26 -2.09 -10.64
CA LEU A 63 -0.10 -1.69 -11.43
C LEU A 63 0.99 -1.09 -10.55
N TYR A 64 0.60 -0.37 -9.52
CA TYR A 64 1.51 0.23 -8.55
C TYR A 64 2.26 -0.85 -7.76
N ILE A 65 1.55 -1.82 -7.22
CA ILE A 65 2.14 -2.93 -6.46
C ILE A 65 3.07 -3.75 -7.37
N TRP A 66 2.66 -4.03 -8.59
CA TRP A 66 3.48 -4.74 -9.57
C TRP A 66 4.79 -4.00 -9.85
N SER A 67 4.78 -2.66 -9.81
CA SER A 67 5.98 -1.87 -10.08
C SER A 67 7.15 -2.13 -9.12
N TYR A 68 6.88 -2.71 -7.95
CA TYR A 68 7.92 -3.03 -6.97
C TYR A 68 8.62 -4.36 -7.22
N ARG A 69 8.12 -5.17 -8.14
CA ARG A 69 8.57 -6.57 -8.32
C ARG A 69 10.08 -6.71 -8.41
N ASN A 70 10.76 -5.86 -9.16
CA ASN A 70 12.20 -5.90 -9.36
C ASN A 70 12.94 -4.77 -8.66
N GLU A 71 12.27 -4.06 -7.76
CA GLU A 71 12.84 -2.91 -7.07
C GLU A 71 13.45 -3.31 -5.74
N GLY A 72 14.70 -2.93 -5.51
CA GLY A 72 15.36 -3.16 -4.22
C GLY A 72 14.82 -2.20 -3.18
N ALA A 73 14.32 -2.76 -2.06
CA ALA A 73 13.77 -1.94 -0.99
C ALA A 73 13.81 -2.71 0.33
N PHE A 74 14.19 -2.02 1.40
CA PHE A 74 14.03 -2.54 2.75
C PHE A 74 12.56 -2.55 3.14
N HIS A 75 12.16 -3.52 3.99
CA HIS A 75 10.78 -3.68 4.42
C HIS A 75 10.21 -2.41 5.04
N GLU A 76 10.99 -1.76 5.88
CA GLU A 76 10.61 -0.52 6.57
C GLU A 76 10.44 0.64 5.59
N ASP A 77 11.30 0.73 4.60
CA ASP A 77 11.22 1.81 3.61
C ASP A 77 10.04 1.61 2.66
N VAL A 78 9.88 0.42 2.09
CA VAL A 78 8.82 0.21 1.09
C VAL A 78 7.43 0.38 1.70
N THR A 79 7.22 -0.06 2.94
CA THR A 79 5.94 0.11 3.63
C THR A 79 5.61 1.60 3.81
N ASN A 80 6.60 2.40 4.21
CA ASN A 80 6.44 3.85 4.36
C ASN A 80 6.24 4.55 3.01
N ARG A 81 6.91 4.12 1.96
CA ARG A 81 6.73 4.68 0.61
C ARG A 81 5.31 4.44 0.11
N ILE A 82 4.77 3.25 0.31
CA ILE A 82 3.39 2.94 -0.05
C ILE A 82 2.43 3.86 0.69
N LEU A 83 2.63 4.04 1.99
CA LEU A 83 1.81 4.97 2.77
C LEU A 83 1.87 6.38 2.18
N ASN A 84 3.06 6.89 1.93
CA ASN A 84 3.25 8.25 1.43
C ASN A 84 2.59 8.44 0.06
N ASP A 85 2.74 7.46 -0.84
CA ASP A 85 2.17 7.54 -2.17
C ASP A 85 0.64 7.49 -2.13
N PHE A 86 0.07 6.65 -1.27
CA PHE A 86 -1.38 6.56 -1.11
C PHE A 86 -1.96 7.85 -0.50
N VAL A 87 -1.26 8.44 0.47
CA VAL A 87 -1.65 9.74 1.04
C VAL A 87 -1.62 10.83 -0.03
N ALA A 88 -0.56 10.89 -0.82
CA ALA A 88 -0.43 11.89 -1.89
C ALA A 88 -1.53 11.75 -2.94
N ALA A 89 -1.94 10.52 -3.25
CA ALA A 89 -2.95 10.26 -4.29
C ALA A 89 -4.37 10.56 -3.81
N ALA A 90 -4.76 10.08 -2.64
CA ALA A 90 -6.16 10.07 -2.20
C ALA A 90 -6.46 11.05 -1.06
N ALA A 91 -5.45 11.57 -0.38
CA ALA A 91 -5.61 12.46 0.78
C ALA A 91 -6.68 11.96 1.77
N PRO A 92 -6.57 10.72 2.27
CA PRO A 92 -7.58 10.16 3.17
C PRO A 92 -7.62 10.89 4.51
N ARG A 93 -8.73 10.77 5.23
CA ARG A 93 -8.84 11.30 6.59
C ARG A 93 -7.90 10.57 7.54
N TRP A 94 -7.73 9.28 7.32
CA TRP A 94 -6.79 8.43 8.03
C TRP A 94 -6.45 7.22 7.17
N ILE A 95 -5.23 6.73 7.31
CA ILE A 95 -4.77 5.53 6.60
C ILE A 95 -3.72 4.78 7.42
N GLU A 96 -3.80 3.47 7.37
CA GLU A 96 -2.81 2.57 7.91
C GLU A 96 -2.33 1.63 6.80
N VAL A 97 -1.03 1.48 6.67
CA VAL A 97 -0.43 0.48 5.79
C VAL A 97 0.40 -0.47 6.64
N VAL A 98 0.15 -1.76 6.48
CA VAL A 98 0.90 -2.83 7.15
C VAL A 98 1.60 -3.66 6.09
N GLY A 99 2.91 -3.75 6.19
CA GLY A 99 3.72 -4.68 5.40
C GLY A 99 4.01 -5.92 6.24
N ASP A 100 3.32 -7.01 5.93
CA ASP A 100 3.48 -8.29 6.61
C ASP A 100 4.32 -9.20 5.74
N PHE A 101 5.63 -9.22 6.00
CA PHE A 101 6.60 -9.89 5.15
C PHE A 101 6.74 -11.37 5.52
N THR A 102 6.83 -12.20 4.50
CA THR A 102 7.07 -13.64 4.66
C THR A 102 8.39 -13.88 5.37
N VAL A 103 8.40 -14.82 6.31
CA VAL A 103 9.59 -15.19 7.07
C VAL A 103 10.75 -15.50 6.12
N ARG A 104 11.90 -14.90 6.41
CA ARG A 104 13.12 -15.13 5.67
C ARG A 104 14.29 -15.17 6.67
N GLY A 105 15.13 -16.20 6.55
CA GLY A 105 16.24 -16.38 7.47
C GLY A 105 15.78 -16.56 8.92
N GLY A 106 14.58 -17.08 9.13
CA GLY A 106 14.01 -17.25 10.46
C GLY A 106 13.45 -15.98 11.09
N ILE A 107 13.44 -14.86 10.36
CA ILE A 107 12.97 -13.58 10.90
C ILE A 107 11.65 -13.18 10.24
N LYS A 108 10.65 -12.89 11.06
CA LYS A 108 9.37 -12.35 10.64
C LYS A 108 9.39 -10.83 10.82
N THR A 109 9.14 -10.08 9.75
CA THR A 109 9.10 -8.62 9.81
C THR A 109 7.68 -8.13 9.49
N VAL A 110 7.13 -7.33 10.39
CA VAL A 110 5.86 -6.65 10.17
C VAL A 110 6.09 -5.16 10.42
N VAL A 111 5.77 -4.33 9.44
CA VAL A 111 5.92 -2.88 9.53
C VAL A 111 4.54 -2.25 9.43
N ARG A 112 4.21 -1.37 10.36
CA ARG A 112 2.95 -0.66 10.40
C ARG A 112 3.21 0.84 10.41
N ALA A 113 2.61 1.57 9.48
CA ALA A 113 2.72 3.01 9.39
C ALA A 113 1.34 3.63 9.18
N THR A 114 1.12 4.79 9.81
CA THR A 114 -0.18 5.47 9.75
C THR A 114 -0.02 6.94 9.40
N HIS A 115 -1.09 7.54 8.88
CA HIS A 115 -1.16 8.98 8.62
C HIS A 115 -2.57 9.47 8.93
N GLY A 116 -2.65 10.66 9.55
CA GLY A 116 -3.91 11.28 9.90
C GLY A 116 -4.41 10.86 11.28
N LYS A 117 -5.61 11.32 11.62
CA LYS A 117 -6.26 10.97 12.87
C LYS A 117 -7.41 10.02 12.58
N ARG A 118 -7.37 8.84 13.20
CA ARG A 118 -8.42 7.83 12.99
C ARG A 118 -9.74 8.30 13.58
N PRO A 119 -10.80 8.43 12.76
CA PRO A 119 -12.13 8.76 13.28
C PRO A 119 -12.72 7.58 14.06
N GLU A 120 -13.58 7.88 15.01
CA GLU A 120 -14.41 6.87 15.64
C GLU A 120 -15.55 6.49 14.68
N ILE A 121 -15.74 5.19 14.51
CA ILE A 121 -16.79 4.68 13.62
C ILE A 121 -17.72 3.75 14.38
#